data_9c6bb9656db37d14874fca6115daa60e
#
_entry.id   9c6bb9656db37d14874fca6115daa60e
#
_cell.length_a   1.000
_cell.length_b   1.000
_cell.length_c   1.000
_cell.angle_alpha   90.00
_cell.angle_beta   90.00
_cell.angle_gamma   90.00
#
_symmetry.space_group_name_H-M   'P 1'
#
loop_
_entity.id
_entity.type
_entity.pdbx_description
1 polymer ?
#
loop_
_entity_poly.entity_id
_entity_poly.type
_entity_poly.pdbx_seq_one_letter_code
_entity_poly.pdbx_strand_id
1 'polypeptide(L)'
;IGNATALNAVVTSSVAMAAVAASNTATKAIAASQTALNAIAGSTTALDALYAKKSRLTGASASKSGKFIILQISNDSVFNTSKYGYATLSDGSQPSWENYKGKYAFFMQYKKIATYIKNDTEGDDWIDYFPCG
;
A
#
# COMPACT_ATOMS: atom_id res chain seq x y z
N ILE A 1 -14.23 12.52 -6.74
CA ILE A 1 -13.58 11.88 -5.57
C ILE A 1 -14.35 12.20 -4.28
N GLY A 2 -15.00 13.35 -4.19
CA GLY A 2 -15.81 13.70 -3.02
C GLY A 2 -17.18 13.02 -2.94
N ASN A 3 -17.60 12.24 -3.94
CA ASN A 3 -18.91 11.60 -3.98
C ASN A 3 -18.78 10.12 -3.60
N ALA A 4 -19.31 9.73 -2.44
CA ALA A 4 -19.21 8.36 -1.92
C ALA A 4 -19.88 7.33 -2.82
N THR A 5 -21.00 7.66 -3.45
CA THR A 5 -21.70 6.75 -4.38
C THR A 5 -20.87 6.51 -5.63
N ALA A 6 -20.28 7.55 -6.21
CA ALA A 6 -19.43 7.44 -7.39
C ALA A 6 -18.15 6.66 -7.06
N LEU A 7 -17.53 6.92 -5.92
CA LEU A 7 -16.36 6.15 -5.45
C LEU A 7 -16.70 4.66 -5.28
N ASN A 8 -17.83 4.35 -4.69
CA ASN A 8 -18.26 2.97 -4.49
C ASN A 8 -18.45 2.24 -5.84
N ALA A 9 -19.01 2.92 -6.83
CA ALA A 9 -19.16 2.37 -8.16
C ALA A 9 -17.79 2.09 -8.83
N VAL A 10 -16.83 2.97 -8.65
CA VAL A 10 -15.47 2.81 -9.20
C VAL A 10 -14.74 1.67 -8.51
N VAL A 11 -14.68 1.65 -7.18
CA VAL A 11 -13.87 0.67 -6.45
C VAL A 11 -14.43 -0.75 -6.52
N THR A 12 -15.69 -0.92 -6.88
CA THR A 12 -16.32 -2.23 -7.07
C THR A 12 -16.27 -2.71 -8.52
N SER A 13 -15.78 -1.90 -9.45
CA SER A 13 -15.63 -2.24 -10.86
C SER A 13 -14.19 -2.56 -11.20
N SER A 14 -13.91 -3.81 -11.60
CA SER A 14 -12.56 -4.21 -12.01
C SER A 14 -12.07 -3.43 -13.23
N VAL A 15 -12.94 -3.11 -14.16
CA VAL A 15 -12.62 -2.33 -15.37
C VAL A 15 -12.26 -0.89 -15.00
N ALA A 16 -13.07 -0.24 -14.15
CA ALA A 16 -12.82 1.12 -13.72
C ALA A 16 -11.52 1.20 -12.89
N MET A 17 -11.28 0.26 -11.99
CA MET A 17 -10.06 0.25 -11.18
C MET A 17 -8.82 -0.05 -12.01
N ALA A 18 -8.90 -0.88 -13.03
CA ALA A 18 -7.77 -1.08 -13.95
C ALA A 18 -7.41 0.22 -14.67
N ALA A 19 -8.39 1.00 -15.10
CA ALA A 19 -8.17 2.31 -15.71
C ALA A 19 -7.57 3.31 -14.72
N VAL A 20 -8.04 3.31 -13.48
CA VAL A 20 -7.48 4.15 -12.40
C VAL A 20 -6.02 3.79 -12.15
N ALA A 21 -5.70 2.52 -12.01
CA ALA A 21 -4.32 2.05 -11.75
C ALA A 21 -3.37 2.40 -12.90
N ALA A 22 -3.86 2.57 -14.11
CA ALA A 22 -3.07 2.97 -15.28
C ALA A 22 -2.92 4.49 -15.43
N SER A 23 -3.58 5.30 -14.61
CA SER A 23 -3.61 6.76 -14.72
C SER A 23 -2.85 7.42 -13.59
N ASN A 24 -1.71 8.07 -13.91
CA ASN A 24 -0.95 8.84 -12.92
C ASN A 24 -1.78 9.96 -12.29
N THR A 25 -2.62 10.62 -13.07
CA THR A 25 -3.50 11.69 -12.56
C THR A 25 -4.47 11.13 -11.52
N ALA A 26 -5.11 10.00 -11.82
CA ALA A 26 -6.06 9.37 -10.90
C ALA A 26 -5.37 8.87 -9.64
N THR A 27 -4.21 8.23 -9.75
CA THR A 27 -3.48 7.70 -8.59
C THR A 27 -2.95 8.80 -7.68
N LYS A 28 -2.51 9.92 -8.24
CA LYS A 28 -2.14 11.11 -7.44
C LYS A 28 -3.36 11.68 -6.69
N ALA A 29 -4.50 11.75 -7.34
CA ALA A 29 -5.75 12.22 -6.71
C ALA A 29 -6.17 11.30 -5.55
N ILE A 30 -6.04 9.99 -5.73
CA ILE A 30 -6.31 9.00 -4.68
C ILE A 30 -5.39 9.21 -3.48
N ALA A 31 -4.09 9.38 -3.72
CA ALA A 31 -3.11 9.57 -2.65
C ALA A 31 -3.40 10.82 -1.82
N ALA A 32 -4.04 11.82 -2.39
CA ALA A 32 -4.41 13.06 -1.72
C ALA A 32 -5.79 13.02 -1.04
N SER A 33 -6.53 11.92 -1.13
CA SER A 33 -7.92 11.83 -0.65
C SER A 33 -8.09 10.69 0.37
N GLN A 34 -8.28 11.02 1.63
CA GLN A 34 -8.57 10.01 2.67
C GLN A 34 -9.87 9.26 2.37
N THR A 35 -10.87 9.93 1.80
CA THR A 35 -12.13 9.30 1.39
C THR A 35 -11.88 8.22 0.34
N ALA A 36 -11.03 8.50 -0.66
CA ALA A 36 -10.67 7.53 -1.68
C ALA A 36 -9.86 6.36 -1.10
N LEU A 37 -8.91 6.63 -0.21
CA LEU A 37 -8.12 5.58 0.45
C LEU A 37 -9.00 4.65 1.29
N ASN A 38 -9.98 5.20 2.01
CA ASN A 38 -10.94 4.41 2.77
C ASN A 38 -11.79 3.52 1.85
N ALA A 39 -12.25 4.04 0.72
CA ALA A 39 -13.03 3.27 -0.25
C ALA A 39 -12.21 2.11 -0.84
N ILE A 40 -10.97 2.36 -1.20
CA ILE A 40 -10.06 1.32 -1.72
C ILE A 40 -9.79 0.25 -0.66
N ALA A 41 -9.53 0.63 0.58
CA ALA A 41 -9.29 -0.30 1.69
C ALA A 41 -10.50 -1.21 1.95
N GLY A 42 -11.70 -0.77 1.62
CA GLY A 42 -12.93 -1.54 1.75
C GLY A 42 -13.28 -2.41 0.53
N SER A 43 -12.45 -2.41 -0.52
CA SER A 43 -12.76 -3.11 -1.77
C SER A 43 -11.63 -4.04 -2.21
N THR A 44 -11.85 -5.34 -2.13
CA THR A 44 -10.91 -6.35 -2.64
C THR A 44 -10.70 -6.19 -4.14
N THR A 45 -11.75 -5.84 -4.89
CA THR A 45 -11.67 -5.56 -6.33
C THR A 45 -10.67 -4.45 -6.61
N ALA A 46 -10.74 -3.34 -5.87
CA ALA A 46 -9.81 -2.22 -6.03
C ALA A 46 -8.37 -2.64 -5.66
N LEU A 47 -8.20 -3.31 -4.55
CA LEU A 47 -6.88 -3.76 -4.09
C LEU A 47 -6.25 -4.75 -5.07
N ASP A 48 -7.02 -5.68 -5.63
CA ASP A 48 -6.54 -6.63 -6.64
C ASP A 48 -6.10 -5.91 -7.93
N ALA A 49 -6.80 -4.87 -8.34
CA ALA A 49 -6.42 -4.07 -9.50
C ALA A 49 -5.09 -3.34 -9.28
N LEU A 50 -4.87 -2.78 -8.09
CA LEU A 50 -3.60 -2.17 -7.73
C LEU A 50 -2.49 -3.22 -7.64
N TYR A 51 -2.78 -4.37 -7.07
CA TYR A 51 -1.80 -5.46 -6.94
C TYR A 51 -1.33 -5.96 -8.31
N ALA A 52 -2.21 -5.98 -9.32
CA ALA A 52 -1.84 -6.36 -10.68
C ALA A 52 -0.79 -5.41 -11.30
N LYS A 53 -0.66 -4.19 -10.79
CA LYS A 53 0.30 -3.16 -11.24
C LYS A 53 1.35 -2.84 -10.18
N LYS A 54 1.53 -3.70 -9.19
CA LYS A 54 2.47 -3.48 -8.08
C LYS A 54 3.92 -3.40 -8.53
N SER A 55 4.71 -2.77 -7.70
CA SER A 55 6.17 -2.87 -7.68
C SER A 55 6.60 -3.65 -6.44
N ARG A 56 7.82 -4.17 -6.46
CA ARG A 56 8.35 -4.94 -5.33
C ARG A 56 9.67 -4.35 -4.86
N LEU A 57 9.79 -4.07 -3.56
CA LEU A 57 11.04 -3.69 -2.92
C LEU A 57 11.66 -4.93 -2.31
N THR A 58 12.86 -5.29 -2.76
CA THR A 58 13.63 -6.45 -2.30
C THR A 58 15.00 -6.02 -1.81
N GLY A 59 15.62 -6.87 -1.03
CA GLY A 59 16.99 -6.66 -0.54
C GLY A 59 17.02 -6.25 0.92
N ALA A 60 18.07 -6.68 1.62
CA ALA A 60 18.28 -6.40 3.03
C ALA A 60 18.37 -4.90 3.27
N SER A 61 17.54 -4.38 4.18
CA SER A 61 17.49 -2.95 4.53
C SER A 61 17.21 -2.02 3.35
N ALA A 62 16.71 -2.52 2.22
CA ALA A 62 16.34 -1.70 1.09
C ALA A 62 15.23 -0.73 1.47
N SER A 63 15.31 0.50 0.98
CA SER A 63 14.36 1.54 1.33
C SER A 63 13.99 2.37 0.11
N LYS A 64 12.83 3.03 0.20
CA LYS A 64 12.33 3.91 -0.85
C LYS A 64 11.45 5.00 -0.28
N SER A 65 11.63 6.22 -0.79
CA SER A 65 10.75 7.36 -0.48
C SER A 65 9.82 7.63 -1.66
N GLY A 66 8.64 8.13 -1.38
CA GLY A 66 7.64 8.46 -2.41
C GLY A 66 6.24 8.53 -1.82
N LYS A 67 5.26 8.02 -2.57
CA LYS A 67 3.88 7.86 -2.12
C LYS A 67 3.40 6.48 -2.52
N PHE A 68 3.11 5.65 -1.55
CA PHE A 68 2.83 4.23 -1.80
C PHE A 68 1.59 3.75 -1.07
N ILE A 69 0.84 2.86 -1.72
CA ILE A 69 -0.11 1.99 -1.04
C ILE A 69 0.60 0.66 -0.81
N ILE A 70 0.76 0.26 0.44
CA ILE A 70 1.41 -1.01 0.80
C ILE A 70 0.41 -2.14 0.62
N LEU A 71 0.72 -3.10 -0.26
CA LEU A 71 -0.21 -4.16 -0.64
C LEU A 71 0.07 -5.49 0.04
N GLN A 72 1.34 -5.86 0.16
CA GLN A 72 1.72 -7.10 0.85
C GLN A 72 3.12 -6.99 1.40
N ILE A 73 3.35 -7.58 2.55
CA ILE A 73 4.65 -7.60 3.21
C ILE A 73 5.02 -9.05 3.47
N SER A 74 6.19 -9.47 2.97
CA SER A 74 6.82 -10.71 3.37
C SER A 74 7.85 -10.38 4.44
N ASN A 75 7.58 -10.84 5.66
CA ASN A 75 8.50 -10.68 6.77
C ASN A 75 8.33 -11.89 7.69
N ASP A 76 9.37 -12.71 7.76
CA ASP A 76 9.38 -13.90 8.60
C ASP A 76 10.34 -13.80 9.79
N SER A 77 10.95 -12.66 10.01
CA SER A 77 11.82 -12.40 11.14
C SER A 77 11.02 -12.30 12.44
N VAL A 78 10.90 -13.41 13.14
CA VAL A 78 10.09 -13.50 14.37
C VAL A 78 10.89 -13.33 15.66
N PHE A 79 12.21 -13.24 15.58
CA PHE A 79 13.08 -13.37 16.78
C PHE A 79 13.84 -12.12 17.18
N ASN A 80 13.79 -11.04 16.38
CA ASN A 80 14.57 -9.85 16.69
C ASN A 80 13.87 -8.59 16.12
N THR A 81 13.31 -7.78 16.99
CA THR A 81 12.57 -6.58 16.63
C THR A 81 13.41 -5.55 15.86
N SER A 82 14.74 -5.53 16.06
CA SER A 82 15.62 -4.63 15.32
C SER A 82 15.75 -4.97 13.83
N LYS A 83 15.30 -6.16 13.44
CA LYS A 83 15.35 -6.60 12.05
C LYS A 83 14.12 -6.25 11.25
N TYR A 84 13.02 -5.90 11.88
CA TYR A 84 11.78 -5.62 11.18
C TYR A 84 11.90 -4.37 10.32
N GLY A 85 11.30 -4.44 9.13
CA GLY A 85 11.09 -3.26 8.33
C GLY A 85 9.97 -2.37 8.90
N TYR A 86 9.79 -1.21 8.31
CA TYR A 86 8.74 -0.29 8.71
C TYR A 86 8.33 0.63 7.57
N ALA A 87 7.24 1.35 7.76
CA ALA A 87 6.84 2.46 6.92
C ALA A 87 6.76 3.74 7.74
N THR A 88 6.97 4.88 7.08
CA THR A 88 6.51 6.17 7.57
C THR A 88 5.22 6.51 6.83
N LEU A 89 4.13 6.70 7.55
CA LEU A 89 2.85 7.04 6.98
C LEU A 89 2.67 8.56 6.83
N SER A 90 1.65 8.96 6.10
CA SER A 90 1.38 10.38 5.81
C SER A 90 1.10 11.23 7.05
N ASP A 91 0.72 10.61 8.16
CA ASP A 91 0.53 11.28 9.45
C ASP A 91 1.80 11.33 10.31
N GLY A 92 2.92 10.82 9.80
CA GLY A 92 4.20 10.78 10.50
C GLY A 92 4.40 9.56 11.38
N SER A 93 3.41 8.69 11.58
CA SER A 93 3.58 7.45 12.33
C SER A 93 4.47 6.47 11.58
N GLN A 94 5.15 5.58 12.34
CA GLN A 94 6.14 4.65 11.80
C GLN A 94 5.87 3.21 12.29
N PRO A 95 4.76 2.59 11.85
CA PRO A 95 4.50 1.21 12.23
C PRO A 95 5.48 0.24 11.58
N SER A 96 5.83 -0.83 12.31
CA SER A 96 6.66 -1.92 11.81
C SER A 96 5.81 -3.07 11.28
N TRP A 97 6.46 -3.99 10.54
CA TRP A 97 5.77 -5.08 9.85
C TRP A 97 5.46 -6.33 10.69
N GLU A 98 5.96 -6.44 11.88
CA GLU A 98 6.01 -7.73 12.60
C GLU A 98 4.68 -8.48 12.70
N ASN A 99 3.56 -7.76 12.66
CA ASN A 99 2.23 -8.35 12.82
C ASN A 99 1.35 -8.29 11.57
N TYR A 100 1.89 -7.87 10.43
CA TYR A 100 1.09 -7.61 9.23
C TYR A 100 1.41 -8.59 8.11
N LYS A 101 1.11 -9.86 8.34
CA LYS A 101 1.25 -10.90 7.33
C LYS A 101 -0.03 -11.01 6.52
N GLY A 102 0.10 -11.21 5.23
CA GLY A 102 -1.02 -11.44 4.33
C GLY A 102 -1.35 -10.24 3.45
N LYS A 103 -2.08 -10.54 2.41
CA LYS A 103 -2.46 -9.57 1.38
C LYS A 103 -3.34 -8.48 1.97
N TYR A 104 -2.94 -7.23 1.76
CA TYR A 104 -3.70 -6.02 2.09
C TYR A 104 -3.87 -5.72 3.58
N ALA A 105 -3.40 -6.58 4.49
CA ALA A 105 -3.64 -6.44 5.92
C ALA A 105 -3.13 -5.10 6.46
N PHE A 106 -1.94 -4.68 6.06
CA PHE A 106 -1.35 -3.42 6.51
C PHE A 106 -2.17 -2.20 6.04
N PHE A 107 -2.51 -2.15 4.75
CA PHE A 107 -3.28 -1.03 4.22
C PHE A 107 -4.71 -0.99 4.79
N MET A 108 -5.34 -2.14 4.96
CA MET A 108 -6.68 -2.22 5.56
C MET A 108 -6.70 -1.72 7.00
N GLN A 109 -5.59 -1.90 7.73
CA GLN A 109 -5.45 -1.41 9.10
C GLN A 109 -5.26 0.10 9.17
N TYR A 110 -4.35 0.65 8.38
CA TYR A 110 -3.96 2.06 8.50
C TYR A 110 -4.69 2.98 7.53
N LYS A 111 -5.02 2.53 6.34
CA LYS A 111 -5.74 3.28 5.29
C LYS A 111 -5.06 4.61 4.96
N LYS A 112 -3.72 4.61 4.93
CA LYS A 112 -2.90 5.80 4.71
C LYS A 112 -1.80 5.52 3.69
N ILE A 113 -1.40 6.59 3.00
CA ILE A 113 -0.24 6.56 2.12
C ILE A 113 1.02 6.40 2.97
N ALA A 114 1.92 5.55 2.52
CA ALA A 114 3.28 5.48 3.05
C ALA A 114 4.17 6.43 2.25
N THR A 115 4.92 7.28 2.94
CA THR A 115 5.87 8.22 2.32
C THR A 115 7.28 7.66 2.30
N TYR A 116 7.53 6.64 3.08
CA TYR A 116 8.80 5.92 3.15
C TYR A 116 8.53 4.47 3.52
N ILE A 117 9.22 3.56 2.86
CA ILE A 117 9.16 2.13 3.15
C ILE A 117 10.58 1.58 3.29
N LYS A 118 10.79 0.69 4.25
CA LYS A 118 12.06 0.02 4.48
C LYS A 118 11.83 -1.46 4.71
N ASN A 119 12.50 -2.28 3.91
CA ASN A 119 12.52 -3.72 4.10
C ASN A 119 13.32 -4.08 5.36
N ASP A 120 13.10 -5.26 5.90
CA ASP A 120 13.89 -5.73 7.05
C ASP A 120 15.35 -5.99 6.67
N THR A 121 16.15 -6.45 7.64
CA THR A 121 17.58 -6.69 7.43
C THR A 121 17.88 -8.05 6.79
N GLU A 122 16.86 -8.84 6.48
CA GLU A 122 17.00 -10.13 5.82
C GLU A 122 16.77 -9.99 4.31
N GLY A 123 17.68 -10.55 3.52
CA GLY A 123 17.72 -10.30 2.09
C GLY A 123 16.67 -11.03 1.26
N ASP A 124 15.95 -11.97 1.86
CA ASP A 124 14.91 -12.78 1.20
C ASP A 124 13.48 -12.24 1.40
N ASP A 125 13.32 -11.19 2.21
CA ASP A 125 12.04 -10.54 2.45
C ASP A 125 11.78 -9.42 1.43
N TRP A 126 10.49 -9.06 1.29
CA TRP A 126 10.06 -8.09 0.29
C TRP A 126 8.79 -7.36 0.70
N ILE A 127 8.56 -6.22 0.03
CA ILE A 127 7.37 -5.40 0.18
C ILE A 127 6.78 -5.18 -1.20
N ASP A 128 5.51 -5.56 -1.39
CA ASP A 128 4.73 -5.21 -2.58
C ASP A 128 3.98 -3.91 -2.32
N TYR A 129 4.11 -2.96 -3.21
CA TYR A 129 3.49 -1.66 -3.07
C TYR A 129 3.01 -1.14 -4.42
N PHE A 130 2.06 -0.20 -4.38
CA PHE A 130 1.60 0.52 -5.56
C PHE A 130 2.08 1.97 -5.46
N PRO A 131 2.88 2.45 -6.44
CA PRO A 131 3.34 3.85 -6.43
C PRO A 131 2.22 4.78 -6.90
N CYS A 132 1.95 5.82 -6.14
CA CYS A 132 0.89 6.80 -6.41
C CYS A 132 1.47 8.08 -7.03
N GLY A 133 2.09 7.93 -8.17
CA GLY A 133 2.67 9.05 -8.87
C GLY A 133 4.02 9.43 -8.36
#